data_623c7d45b7f2ae87217c4f8db1f15e2a
#
_entry.id   623c7d45b7f2ae87217c4f8db1f15e2a
#
_cell.length_a   1.000
_cell.length_b   1.000
_cell.length_c   1.000
_cell.angle_alpha   90.00
_cell.angle_beta   90.00
_cell.angle_gamma   90.00
#
_symmetry.space_group_name_H-M   'P 1'
#
loop_
_entity.id
_entity.type
_entity.pdbx_description
1 polymer ?
#
loop_
_entity_poly.entity_id
_entity_poly.type
_entity_poly.pdbx_seq_one_letter_code
_entity_poly.pdbx_strand_id
1 'polypeptide(L)'
;EKIAIEEEFQKKYNSENVKKENAWVRIRFIVNCFGKSDRFRILTANYDYEPIEIDKNITSQLLEITKNLNGWIPKQERGGKIDYYQYLIFKIKDGKIDEILP
;
A
#
# COMPACT_ATOMS: atom_id res chain seq x y z
N GLU A 1 5.63 4.94 -12.96
CA GLU A 1 4.77 4.97 -11.80
C GLU A 1 5.08 3.90 -10.78
N LYS A 2 5.12 2.65 -11.21
CA LYS A 2 5.50 1.56 -10.31
C LYS A 2 6.89 1.75 -9.74
N ILE A 3 7.82 2.17 -10.58
CA ILE A 3 9.19 2.44 -10.16
C ILE A 3 9.26 3.56 -9.13
N ALA A 4 8.50 4.62 -9.34
CA ALA A 4 8.47 5.73 -8.40
C ALA A 4 7.87 5.32 -7.06
N ILE A 5 6.82 4.48 -7.07
CA ILE A 5 6.21 3.96 -5.85
C ILE A 5 7.20 3.08 -5.11
N GLU A 6 7.86 2.16 -5.80
CA GLU A 6 8.85 1.28 -5.19
C GLU A 6 9.99 2.08 -4.55
N GLU A 7 10.47 3.12 -5.23
CA GLU A 7 11.54 3.96 -4.70
C GLU A 7 11.12 4.68 -3.42
N GLU A 8 9.88 5.18 -3.37
CA GLU A 8 9.37 5.84 -2.18
C GLU A 8 9.32 4.90 -0.98
N PHE A 9 8.86 3.67 -1.18
CA PHE A 9 8.80 2.69 -0.11
C PHE A 9 10.19 2.25 0.33
N GLN A 10 11.11 2.03 -0.60
CA GLN A 10 12.47 1.65 -0.25
C GLN A 10 13.18 2.75 0.53
N LYS A 11 12.92 3.99 0.18
CA LYS A 11 13.53 5.14 0.85
C LYS A 11 12.98 5.35 2.27
N LYS A 12 11.70 5.13 2.47
CA LYS A 12 11.01 5.51 3.72
C LYS A 12 10.73 4.34 4.65
N TYR A 13 10.68 3.12 4.15
CA TYR A 13 10.38 1.96 4.98
C TYR A 13 11.63 1.52 5.73
N ASN A 14 11.48 1.41 7.07
CA ASN A 14 12.57 0.97 7.93
C ASN A 14 12.28 -0.41 8.50
N SER A 15 13.04 -1.41 8.08
CA SER A 15 12.85 -2.79 8.50
C SER A 15 13.66 -3.16 9.75
N GLU A 16 14.41 -2.24 10.32
CA GLU A 16 15.28 -2.55 11.46
C GLU A 16 14.54 -2.79 12.76
N ASN A 17 13.41 -2.10 12.94
CA ASN A 17 12.63 -2.17 14.19
C ASN A 17 11.32 -2.92 14.03
N VAL A 18 11.26 -3.87 13.10
CA VAL A 18 10.07 -4.68 12.88
C VAL A 18 10.40 -6.15 13.07
N LYS A 19 9.38 -6.93 13.42
CA LYS A 19 9.53 -8.39 13.52
C LYS A 19 9.72 -8.98 12.13
N LYS A 20 10.40 -10.11 12.08
CA LYS A 20 10.64 -10.81 10.82
C LYS A 20 9.40 -11.59 10.41
N GLU A 21 8.40 -10.89 9.93
CA GLU A 21 7.14 -11.46 9.50
C GLU A 21 7.18 -11.84 8.03
N ASN A 22 6.38 -12.85 7.67
CA ASN A 22 6.16 -13.25 6.28
C ASN A 22 4.67 -13.15 6.03
N ALA A 23 4.26 -12.22 5.19
CA ALA A 23 2.84 -11.94 5.00
C ALA A 23 2.58 -11.18 3.73
N TRP A 24 1.30 -11.19 3.32
CA TRP A 24 0.78 -10.26 2.34
C TRP A 24 0.10 -9.13 3.06
N VAL A 25 0.38 -7.90 2.64
CA VAL A 25 -0.31 -6.71 3.15
C VAL A 25 -0.97 -6.03 1.96
N ARG A 26 -2.29 -5.86 2.04
CA ARG A 26 -3.05 -5.22 0.98
C ARG A 26 -3.65 -3.92 1.51
N ILE A 27 -3.37 -2.82 0.83
CA ILE A 27 -3.94 -1.53 1.16
C ILE A 27 -4.85 -1.11 0.02
N ARG A 28 -6.12 -0.87 0.34
CA ARG A 28 -7.11 -0.39 -0.61
C ARG A 28 -7.48 1.04 -0.23
N PHE A 29 -7.61 1.89 -1.22
CA PHE A 29 -8.02 3.27 -1.00
C PHE A 29 -8.74 3.79 -2.23
N ILE A 30 -9.33 4.98 -2.09
CA ILE A 30 -10.03 5.64 -3.17
C ILE A 30 -9.21 6.82 -3.62
N VAL A 31 -9.05 6.97 -4.94
CA VAL A 31 -8.50 8.18 -5.55
C VAL A 31 -9.69 8.97 -6.08
N ASN A 32 -9.87 10.18 -5.57
CA ASN A 32 -11.01 11.00 -5.96
C ASN A 32 -10.76 11.75 -7.28
N CYS A 33 -11.77 12.46 -7.72
CA CYS A 33 -11.70 13.17 -9.00
C CYS A 33 -10.67 14.30 -9.04
N PHE A 34 -10.09 14.65 -7.90
CA PHE A 34 -9.01 15.63 -7.82
C PHE A 34 -7.63 14.97 -7.69
N GLY A 35 -7.56 13.64 -7.80
CA GLY A 35 -6.31 12.91 -7.66
C GLY A 35 -5.84 12.72 -6.22
N LYS A 36 -6.71 12.96 -5.24
CA LYS A 36 -6.36 12.79 -3.83
C LYS A 36 -6.85 11.44 -3.32
N SER A 37 -6.07 10.81 -2.46
CA SER A 37 -6.38 9.51 -1.90
C SER A 37 -7.06 9.64 -0.54
N ASP A 38 -7.96 8.70 -0.25
CA ASP A 38 -8.73 8.68 1.00
C ASP A 38 -9.31 7.29 1.24
N ARG A 39 -9.93 7.10 2.40
CA ARG A 39 -10.62 5.87 2.79
C ARG A 39 -9.73 4.63 2.70
N PHE A 40 -8.63 4.68 3.40
CA PHE A 40 -7.65 3.59 3.40
C PHE A 40 -8.14 2.42 4.24
N ARG A 41 -7.98 1.22 3.69
CA ARG A 41 -8.23 -0.03 4.41
C ARG A 41 -7.05 -0.95 4.23
N ILE A 42 -6.67 -1.63 5.30
CA ILE A 42 -5.52 -2.52 5.28
C ILE A 42 -5.96 -3.92 5.69
N LEU A 43 -5.50 -4.91 4.95
CA LEU A 43 -5.75 -6.32 5.22
C LEU A 43 -4.42 -7.05 5.22
N THR A 44 -4.25 -7.96 6.16
CA THR A 44 -3.04 -8.77 6.26
C THR A 44 -3.41 -10.24 6.23
N ALA A 45 -2.57 -11.04 5.56
CA ALA A 45 -2.77 -12.47 5.43
C ALA A 45 -1.42 -13.18 5.38
N ASN A 46 -1.40 -14.46 5.79
CA ASN A 46 -0.21 -15.26 5.60
C ASN A 46 -0.09 -15.70 4.13
N TYR A 47 0.94 -16.47 3.79
CA TYR A 47 1.14 -16.90 2.41
C TYR A 47 0.11 -17.95 1.94
N ASP A 48 -0.67 -18.50 2.86
CA ASP A 48 -1.80 -19.37 2.53
C ASP A 48 -3.10 -18.59 2.41
N TYR A 49 -3.01 -17.26 2.40
CA TYR A 49 -4.14 -16.32 2.28
C TYR A 49 -5.10 -16.36 3.46
N GLU A 50 -4.65 -16.82 4.60
CA GLU A 50 -5.46 -16.78 5.82
C GLU A 50 -5.23 -15.44 6.54
N PRO A 51 -6.31 -14.79 7.01
CA PRO A 51 -6.15 -13.53 7.75
C PRO A 51 -5.29 -13.73 8.99
N ILE A 52 -4.30 -12.86 9.17
CA ILE A 52 -3.44 -12.86 10.36
C ILE A 52 -3.17 -11.43 10.79
N GLU A 53 -2.72 -11.29 12.03
CA GLU A 53 -2.20 -10.02 12.51
C GLU A 53 -0.68 -10.09 12.47
N ILE A 54 -0.06 -9.01 12.08
CA ILE A 54 1.40 -8.91 12.03
C ILE A 54 1.84 -7.70 12.84
N ASP A 55 3.15 -7.51 12.95
CA ASP A 55 3.72 -6.40 13.69
C ASP A 55 3.15 -5.07 13.18
N LYS A 56 2.58 -4.31 14.08
CA LYS A 56 1.98 -3.01 13.73
C LYS A 56 3.00 -2.00 13.22
N ASN A 57 4.26 -2.18 13.54
CA ASN A 57 5.31 -1.32 12.99
C ASN A 57 5.48 -1.53 11.49
N ILE A 58 5.10 -2.68 10.98
CA ILE A 58 5.09 -2.93 9.54
C ILE A 58 3.88 -2.24 8.90
N THR A 59 2.68 -2.57 9.40
CA THR A 59 1.45 -2.06 8.80
C THR A 59 1.31 -0.55 8.92
N SER A 60 1.71 0.02 10.05
CA SER A 60 1.60 1.47 10.22
C SER A 60 2.58 2.22 9.31
N GLN A 61 3.78 1.70 9.09
CA GLN A 61 4.71 2.32 8.16
C GLN A 61 4.17 2.26 6.72
N LEU A 62 3.69 1.10 6.30
CA LEU A 62 3.14 0.95 4.95
C LEU A 62 1.95 1.88 4.74
N LEU A 63 1.07 1.95 5.72
CA LEU A 63 -0.10 2.82 5.64
C LEU A 63 0.30 4.29 5.57
N GLU A 64 1.24 4.72 6.42
CA GLU A 64 1.69 6.10 6.45
C GLU A 64 2.35 6.51 5.15
N ILE A 65 3.22 5.66 4.59
CA ILE A 65 3.87 5.94 3.31
C ILE A 65 2.82 6.02 2.21
N THR A 66 1.85 5.10 2.21
CA THR A 66 0.78 5.08 1.20
C THR A 66 -0.05 6.36 1.26
N LYS A 67 -0.39 6.81 2.46
CA LYS A 67 -1.18 8.04 2.63
C LYS A 67 -0.45 9.27 2.12
N ASN A 68 0.87 9.25 2.14
CA ASN A 68 1.67 10.39 1.71
C ASN A 68 2.09 10.33 0.23
N LEU A 69 1.70 9.28 -0.47
CA LEU A 69 1.90 9.23 -1.91
C LEU A 69 1.00 10.26 -2.58
N ASN A 70 1.54 10.90 -3.59
CA ASN A 70 0.77 11.88 -4.37
C ASN A 70 1.01 11.64 -5.85
N GLY A 71 0.42 12.47 -6.69
CA GLY A 71 0.58 12.32 -8.13
C GLY A 71 -0.37 11.29 -8.73
N TRP A 72 -1.38 10.85 -7.98
CA TRP A 72 -2.41 10.00 -8.55
C TRP A 72 -3.15 10.75 -9.66
N ILE A 73 -3.31 10.09 -10.80
CA ILE A 73 -3.96 10.70 -11.95
C ILE A 73 -5.47 10.51 -11.81
N PRO A 74 -6.26 11.60 -11.81
CA PRO A 74 -7.71 11.47 -11.77
C PRO A 74 -8.22 10.72 -12.98
N LYS A 75 -9.17 9.82 -12.76
CA LYS A 75 -9.78 9.06 -13.83
C LYS A 75 -10.96 9.81 -14.42
N GLN A 76 -11.02 9.84 -15.74
CA GLN A 76 -12.14 10.46 -16.44
C GLN A 76 -12.94 9.40 -17.18
N GLU A 77 -14.24 9.51 -17.06
CA GLU A 77 -15.17 8.68 -17.78
C GLU A 77 -16.09 9.59 -18.59
N ARG A 78 -16.91 8.97 -19.42
CA ARG A 78 -17.95 9.67 -20.16
C ARG A 78 -18.84 10.44 -19.18
N GLY A 79 -18.87 11.75 -19.27
CA GLY A 79 -19.64 12.57 -18.35
C GLY A 79 -18.85 13.21 -17.23
N GLY A 80 -17.52 13.00 -17.16
CA GLY A 80 -16.67 13.71 -16.21
C GLY A 80 -15.70 12.82 -15.45
N LYS A 81 -15.12 13.42 -14.41
CA LYS A 81 -14.16 12.76 -13.55
C LYS A 81 -14.87 11.88 -12.52
N ILE A 82 -14.32 10.73 -12.21
CA ILE A 82 -14.89 9.80 -11.24
C ILE A 82 -13.86 9.40 -10.20
N ASP A 83 -14.35 8.94 -9.06
CA ASP A 83 -13.52 8.32 -8.05
C ASP A 83 -13.26 6.87 -8.47
N TYR A 84 -12.10 6.34 -8.09
CA TYR A 84 -11.80 4.94 -8.37
C TYR A 84 -11.01 4.30 -7.23
N TYR A 85 -11.11 2.98 -7.12
CA TYR A 85 -10.36 2.23 -6.13
C TYR A 85 -8.96 1.96 -6.64
N GLN A 86 -7.99 2.05 -5.74
CA GLN A 86 -6.62 1.70 -6.01
C GLN A 86 -6.15 0.72 -4.93
N TYR A 87 -5.30 -0.20 -5.34
CA TYR A 87 -4.76 -1.22 -4.45
C TYR A 87 -3.25 -1.22 -4.52
N LEU A 88 -2.63 -1.46 -3.37
CA LEU A 88 -1.22 -1.80 -3.31
C LEU A 88 -1.10 -3.08 -2.49
N ILE A 89 -0.39 -4.06 -3.03
CA ILE A 89 -0.18 -5.33 -2.37
C ILE A 89 1.31 -5.48 -2.12
N PHE A 90 1.66 -5.70 -0.86
CA PHE A 90 3.05 -5.83 -0.44
C PHE A 90 3.32 -7.26 -0.03
N LYS A 91 4.35 -7.87 -0.61
CA LYS A 91 4.85 -9.13 -0.13
C LYS A 91 5.91 -8.83 0.91
N ILE A 92 5.66 -9.22 2.14
CA ILE A 92 6.59 -9.02 3.25
C ILE A 92 7.33 -10.32 3.50
N LYS A 93 8.65 -10.26 3.47
CA LYS A 93 9.51 -11.42 3.73
C LYS A 93 10.57 -11.02 4.74
N ASP A 94 10.60 -11.72 5.87
CA ASP A 94 11.51 -11.43 6.98
C ASP A 94 11.42 -9.97 7.43
N GLY A 95 10.20 -9.42 7.42
CA GLY A 95 9.93 -8.05 7.83
C GLY A 95 10.30 -7.00 6.78
N LYS A 96 10.79 -7.41 5.62
CA LYS A 96 11.20 -6.49 4.55
C LYS A 96 10.19 -6.54 3.40
N ILE A 97 10.11 -5.45 2.66
CA ILE A 97 9.28 -5.42 1.46
C ILE A 97 10.01 -6.19 0.36
N ASP A 98 9.47 -7.33 -0.04
CA ASP A 98 10.04 -8.16 -1.10
C ASP A 98 9.51 -7.75 -2.47
N GLU A 99 8.21 -7.49 -2.56
CA GLU A 99 7.56 -7.06 -3.79
C GLU A 99 6.43 -6.09 -3.49
N ILE A 100 6.15 -5.21 -4.44
CA ILE A 100 4.98 -4.35 -4.41
C ILE A 100 4.23 -4.58 -5.72
N LEU A 101 2.97 -4.98 -5.60
CA LEU A 101 2.10 -5.21 -6.75
C LEU A 101 1.04 -4.11 -6.82
N PRO A 102 0.74 -3.60 -7.99
CA PRO A 102 -0.32 -2.62 -8.15
C PRO A 102 -1.71 -3.27 -8.03
#